data_251598407afdbce7d7b68ee81530f9d7
#
_entry.id   251598407afdbce7d7b68ee81530f9d7
#
_cell.length_a   1.000
_cell.length_b   1.000
_cell.length_c   1.000
_cell.angle_alpha   90.00
_cell.angle_beta   90.00
_cell.angle_gamma   90.00
#
_symmetry.space_group_name_H-M   'P 1'
#
loop_
_entity.id
_entity.type
_entity.pdbx_description
1 polymer ?
#
loop_
_entity_poly.entity_id
_entity_poly.type
_entity_poly.pdbx_seq_one_letter_code
_entity_poly.pdbx_strand_id
1 'polypeptide(L)'
;MEVRPFTIHVPDDVLDDLRRRLGHIRFPDAIPGSGWDYGSNLEYLKALVHYWRTDFDWRAQEAQLNRLHHYKTPVNGLNIHFIHERGIGPSPMPLVMTHGWPSCFFEMTKILPLLTDPGRHGGDPADAFDVVVPSLPGFGFSDHAMERGMDVRRVAGLWNTLMTDNL
;
A
#
# COMPACT_ATOMS: atom_id res chain seq x y z
N MET A 1 -11.04 2.33 20.67
CA MET A 1 -9.58 2.65 20.70
C MET A 1 -9.33 3.85 19.80
N GLU A 2 -8.25 4.62 20.03
CA GLU A 2 -8.06 5.90 19.33
C GLU A 2 -7.51 5.70 17.92
N VAL A 3 -8.25 6.10 16.90
CA VAL A 3 -7.79 6.20 15.51
C VAL A 3 -7.01 7.51 15.36
N ARG A 4 -5.77 7.44 14.91
CA ARG A 4 -4.87 8.62 14.79
C ARG A 4 -4.55 8.87 13.33
N PRO A 5 -4.62 10.11 12.85
CA PRO A 5 -4.09 10.46 11.54
C PRO A 5 -2.61 10.05 11.44
N PHE A 6 -2.22 9.59 10.26
CA PHE A 6 -0.85 9.19 9.96
C PHE A 6 -0.37 9.89 8.69
N THR A 7 0.86 10.37 8.70
CA THR A 7 1.50 10.98 7.54
C THR A 7 2.72 10.14 7.18
N ILE A 8 2.82 9.73 5.94
CA ILE A 8 3.99 9.03 5.42
C ILE A 8 5.16 10.00 5.39
N HIS A 9 6.22 9.66 6.09
CA HIS A 9 7.49 10.38 6.07
C HIS A 9 8.64 9.38 6.22
N VAL A 10 9.32 9.08 5.12
CA VAL A 10 10.51 8.22 5.14
C VAL A 10 11.73 9.09 5.40
N PRO A 11 12.53 8.82 6.47
CA PRO A 11 13.74 9.58 6.76
C PRO A 11 14.74 9.59 5.60
N ASP A 12 15.50 10.68 5.46
CA ASP A 12 16.45 10.84 4.36
C ASP A 12 17.58 9.81 4.39
N ASP A 13 18.04 9.41 5.57
CA ASP A 13 19.06 8.38 5.75
C ASP A 13 18.59 7.01 5.22
N VAL A 14 17.29 6.68 5.34
CA VAL A 14 16.70 5.46 4.77
C VAL A 14 16.70 5.52 3.24
N LEU A 15 16.38 6.69 2.67
CA LEU A 15 16.41 6.90 1.21
C LEU A 15 17.85 6.86 0.67
N ASP A 16 18.80 7.40 1.41
CA ASP A 16 20.23 7.37 1.05
C ASP A 16 20.79 5.94 1.14
N ASP A 17 20.37 5.16 2.15
CA ASP A 17 20.71 3.74 2.24
C ASP A 17 20.17 2.97 1.03
N LEU A 18 18.91 3.22 0.62
CA LEU A 18 18.33 2.63 -0.58
C LEU A 18 19.16 2.97 -1.83
N ARG A 19 19.48 4.24 -2.07
CA ARG A 19 20.29 4.68 -3.22
C ARG A 19 21.66 4.01 -3.25
N ARG A 20 22.30 3.88 -2.07
CA ARG A 20 23.58 3.18 -1.92
C ARG A 20 23.45 1.70 -2.28
N ARG A 21 22.44 1.00 -1.79
CA ARG A 21 22.18 -0.42 -2.12
C ARG A 21 21.91 -0.62 -3.61
N LEU A 22 21.11 0.24 -4.23
CA LEU A 22 20.88 0.21 -5.67
C LEU A 22 22.17 0.40 -6.49
N GLY A 23 23.14 1.16 -5.95
CA GLY A 23 24.46 1.33 -6.54
C GLY A 23 25.37 0.10 -6.44
N HIS A 24 25.06 -0.85 -5.56
CA HIS A 24 25.85 -2.07 -5.31
C HIS A 24 25.08 -3.35 -5.71
N ILE A 25 24.02 -3.22 -6.49
CA ILE A 25 23.22 -4.36 -6.91
C ILE A 25 24.04 -5.33 -7.75
N ARG A 26 23.88 -6.62 -7.51
CA ARG A 26 24.40 -7.69 -8.35
C ARG A 26 23.26 -8.26 -9.18
N PHE A 27 23.35 -8.10 -10.48
CA PHE A 27 22.37 -8.64 -11.41
C PHE A 27 22.55 -10.15 -11.59
N PRO A 28 21.45 -10.89 -11.84
CA PRO A 28 21.54 -12.29 -12.22
C PRO A 28 22.15 -12.44 -13.61
N ASP A 29 22.67 -13.63 -13.90
CA ASP A 29 23.07 -14.00 -15.25
C ASP A 29 21.84 -14.14 -16.15
N ALA A 30 22.05 -13.94 -17.46
CA ALA A 30 21.03 -14.15 -18.48
C ALA A 30 21.64 -14.85 -19.67
N ILE A 31 20.86 -15.70 -20.34
CA ILE A 31 21.26 -16.34 -21.59
C ILE A 31 21.31 -15.25 -22.68
N PRO A 32 22.44 -15.09 -23.40
CA PRO A 32 22.54 -14.12 -24.48
C PRO A 32 21.43 -14.30 -25.54
N GLY A 33 20.72 -13.21 -25.84
CA GLY A 33 19.64 -13.20 -26.83
C GLY A 33 18.30 -13.79 -26.37
N SER A 34 18.16 -14.22 -25.11
CA SER A 34 16.91 -14.80 -24.60
C SER A 34 15.76 -13.79 -24.43
N GLY A 35 16.05 -12.49 -24.40
CA GLY A 35 15.01 -11.47 -24.24
C GLY A 35 14.19 -11.67 -22.97
N TRP A 36 12.88 -11.95 -23.13
CA TRP A 36 11.91 -12.21 -22.06
C TRP A 36 11.54 -13.70 -21.91
N ASP A 37 12.15 -14.60 -22.67
CA ASP A 37 11.73 -16.01 -22.76
C ASP A 37 11.92 -16.77 -21.42
N TYR A 38 12.87 -16.34 -20.59
CA TYR A 38 13.18 -16.97 -19.31
C TYR A 38 12.81 -16.08 -18.10
N GLY A 39 12.01 -15.07 -18.29
CA GLY A 39 11.63 -14.13 -17.24
C GLY A 39 12.01 -12.69 -17.57
N SER A 40 12.36 -11.90 -16.55
CA SER A 40 12.66 -10.48 -16.74
C SER A 40 13.91 -10.27 -17.60
N ASN A 41 13.79 -9.47 -18.64
CA ASN A 41 14.91 -9.07 -19.49
C ASN A 41 15.98 -8.34 -18.66
N LEU A 42 17.23 -8.77 -18.75
CA LEU A 42 18.33 -8.23 -17.93
C LEU A 42 18.61 -6.74 -18.25
N GLU A 43 18.59 -6.35 -19.52
CA GLU A 43 18.86 -4.96 -19.90
C GLU A 43 17.73 -4.03 -19.44
N TYR A 44 16.48 -4.49 -19.52
CA TYR A 44 15.34 -3.77 -18.94
C TYR A 44 15.50 -3.62 -17.42
N LEU A 45 15.91 -4.68 -16.72
CA LEU A 45 16.11 -4.64 -15.27
C LEU A 45 17.24 -3.65 -14.89
N LYS A 46 18.34 -3.62 -15.64
CA LYS A 46 19.41 -2.64 -15.45
C LYS A 46 18.92 -1.21 -15.64
N ALA A 47 18.15 -0.95 -16.70
CA ALA A 47 17.57 0.36 -16.97
C ALA A 47 16.58 0.79 -15.87
N LEU A 48 15.75 -0.14 -15.39
CA LEU A 48 14.81 0.13 -14.30
C LEU A 48 15.53 0.49 -12.99
N VAL A 49 16.58 -0.26 -12.63
CA VAL A 49 17.39 0.01 -11.43
C VAL A 49 18.12 1.35 -11.56
N HIS A 50 18.64 1.67 -12.75
CA HIS A 50 19.25 2.97 -13.01
C HIS A 50 18.24 4.10 -12.77
N TYR A 51 17.06 4.03 -13.41
CA TYR A 51 15.97 5.00 -13.20
C TYR A 51 15.60 5.13 -11.71
N TRP A 52 15.42 4.00 -11.01
CA TRP A 52 15.09 4.02 -9.58
C TRP A 52 16.13 4.73 -8.74
N ARG A 53 17.40 4.55 -9.08
CA ARG A 53 18.52 5.15 -8.36
C ARG A 53 18.66 6.66 -8.63
N THR A 54 18.44 7.11 -9.87
CA THR A 54 18.84 8.46 -10.34
C THR A 54 17.67 9.40 -10.55
N ASP A 55 16.55 8.93 -11.07
CA ASP A 55 15.46 9.75 -11.59
C ASP A 55 14.15 9.61 -10.81
N PHE A 56 13.99 8.51 -10.04
CA PHE A 56 12.78 8.30 -9.26
C PHE A 56 12.71 9.24 -8.06
N ASP A 57 11.77 10.17 -8.10
CA ASP A 57 11.52 11.13 -7.02
C ASP A 57 10.58 10.55 -5.96
N TRP A 58 11.15 9.96 -4.91
CA TRP A 58 10.35 9.47 -3.77
C TRP A 58 9.53 10.57 -3.10
N ARG A 59 10.07 11.78 -2.95
CA ARG A 59 9.36 12.87 -2.26
C ARG A 59 8.10 13.29 -3.01
N ALA A 60 8.14 13.29 -4.34
CA ALA A 60 6.94 13.52 -5.15
C ALA A 60 5.91 12.40 -4.96
N GLN A 61 6.33 11.13 -4.88
CA GLN A 61 5.43 10.00 -4.62
C GLN A 61 4.86 10.05 -3.20
N GLU A 62 5.69 10.32 -2.20
CA GLU A 62 5.28 10.49 -0.81
C GLU A 62 4.24 11.59 -0.64
N ALA A 63 4.45 12.74 -1.30
CA ALA A 63 3.49 13.84 -1.32
C ALA A 63 2.16 13.45 -2.02
N GLN A 64 2.22 12.63 -3.06
CA GLN A 64 1.03 12.10 -3.72
C GLN A 64 0.25 11.13 -2.82
N LEU A 65 0.94 10.20 -2.17
CA LEU A 65 0.33 9.26 -1.22
C LEU A 65 -0.33 9.98 -0.06
N ASN A 66 0.31 11.01 0.48
CA ASN A 66 -0.20 11.81 1.59
C ASN A 66 -1.44 12.68 1.23
N ARG A 67 -1.93 12.64 -0.01
CA ARG A 67 -3.25 13.19 -0.36
C ARG A 67 -4.40 12.29 0.06
N LEU A 68 -4.12 11.01 0.31
CA LEU A 68 -5.08 10.06 0.85
C LEU A 68 -5.13 10.18 2.38
N HIS A 69 -6.26 9.81 2.95
CA HIS A 69 -6.48 9.87 4.39
C HIS A 69 -5.91 8.62 5.06
N HIS A 70 -4.68 8.73 5.54
CA HIS A 70 -3.98 7.66 6.26
C HIS A 70 -4.22 7.74 7.75
N TYR A 71 -4.34 6.56 8.38
CA TYR A 71 -4.54 6.42 9.81
C TYR A 71 -3.73 5.26 10.38
N LYS A 72 -3.53 5.29 11.69
CA LYS A 72 -3.08 4.15 12.50
C LYS A 72 -3.97 3.98 13.71
N THR A 73 -4.24 2.72 14.08
CA THR A 73 -4.97 2.38 15.29
C THR A 73 -4.47 1.07 15.89
N PRO A 74 -4.46 0.92 17.22
CA PRO A 74 -4.19 -0.37 17.84
C PRO A 74 -5.35 -1.34 17.56
N VAL A 75 -5.03 -2.52 17.01
CA VAL A 75 -5.96 -3.63 16.80
C VAL A 75 -5.31 -4.88 17.40
N ASN A 76 -5.87 -5.41 18.47
CA ASN A 76 -5.35 -6.61 19.17
C ASN A 76 -3.83 -6.55 19.43
N GLY A 77 -3.32 -5.39 19.89
CA GLY A 77 -1.92 -5.20 20.25
C GLY A 77 -0.96 -4.84 19.10
N LEU A 78 -1.44 -4.73 17.87
CA LEU A 78 -0.69 -4.27 16.70
C LEU A 78 -1.18 -2.90 16.24
N ASN A 79 -0.28 -1.96 15.95
CA ASN A 79 -0.68 -0.72 15.29
C ASN A 79 -0.88 -1.01 13.80
N ILE A 80 -2.12 -1.00 13.39
CA ILE A 80 -2.51 -1.22 11.98
C ILE A 80 -2.60 0.12 11.27
N HIS A 81 -1.84 0.25 10.19
CA HIS A 81 -1.97 1.33 9.22
C HIS A 81 -3.10 1.02 8.24
N PHE A 82 -3.88 2.02 7.89
CA PHE A 82 -4.91 1.91 6.87
C PHE A 82 -5.19 3.26 6.20
N ILE A 83 -5.69 3.21 4.97
CA ILE A 83 -6.36 4.33 4.31
C ILE A 83 -7.84 4.23 4.62
N HIS A 84 -8.49 5.36 4.87
CA HIS A 84 -9.95 5.43 5.00
C HIS A 84 -10.47 6.61 4.19
N GLU A 85 -11.05 6.32 3.04
CA GLU A 85 -11.69 7.31 2.16
C GLU A 85 -13.20 7.21 2.30
N ARG A 86 -13.84 8.33 2.66
CA ARG A 86 -15.28 8.41 2.80
C ARG A 86 -15.98 8.47 1.45
N GLY A 87 -17.05 7.72 1.32
CA GLY A 87 -17.89 7.73 0.14
C GLY A 87 -18.70 9.02 0.00
N ILE A 88 -18.81 9.49 -1.25
CA ILE A 88 -19.60 10.67 -1.63
C ILE A 88 -20.90 10.19 -2.24
N GLY A 89 -21.90 9.99 -1.39
CA GLY A 89 -23.22 9.48 -1.77
C GLY A 89 -24.22 9.55 -0.63
N PRO A 90 -25.49 9.21 -0.87
CA PRO A 90 -26.55 9.32 0.14
C PRO A 90 -26.40 8.34 1.30
N SER A 91 -25.79 7.16 1.06
CA SER A 91 -25.60 6.12 2.08
C SER A 91 -24.44 5.18 1.68
N PRO A 92 -23.19 5.66 1.76
CA PRO A 92 -22.05 4.85 1.37
C PRO A 92 -21.94 3.55 2.16
N MET A 93 -21.73 2.44 1.46
CA MET A 93 -21.59 1.13 2.10
C MET A 93 -20.15 0.91 2.57
N PRO A 94 -19.90 0.49 3.82
CA PRO A 94 -18.55 0.15 4.29
C PRO A 94 -17.93 -0.98 3.49
N LEU A 95 -16.70 -0.77 3.00
CA LEU A 95 -15.94 -1.74 2.22
C LEU A 95 -14.50 -1.82 2.73
N VAL A 96 -14.06 -3.02 3.11
CA VAL A 96 -12.64 -3.29 3.38
C VAL A 96 -11.99 -3.95 2.18
N MET A 97 -10.86 -3.40 1.73
CA MET A 97 -10.09 -3.93 0.61
C MET A 97 -8.70 -4.33 1.08
N THR A 98 -8.38 -5.61 0.98
CA THR A 98 -7.11 -6.17 1.48
C THR A 98 -6.19 -6.50 0.33
N HIS A 99 -4.96 -5.96 0.36
CA HIS A 99 -3.91 -6.36 -0.56
C HIS A 99 -3.36 -7.75 -0.22
N GLY A 100 -2.61 -8.35 -1.14
CA GLY A 100 -1.94 -9.64 -0.97
C GLY A 100 -0.42 -9.53 -1.02
N TRP A 101 0.28 -10.67 -0.89
CA TRP A 101 1.71 -10.76 -1.15
C TRP A 101 1.96 -11.01 -2.65
N PRO A 102 2.93 -10.35 -3.26
CA PRO A 102 3.95 -9.42 -2.77
C PRO A 102 3.58 -7.92 -2.98
N SER A 103 2.41 -7.51 -2.57
CA SER A 103 1.89 -6.17 -2.80
C SER A 103 1.71 -5.36 -1.50
N CYS A 104 1.08 -4.19 -1.59
CA CYS A 104 0.74 -3.31 -0.47
C CYS A 104 -0.50 -2.46 -0.79
N PHE A 105 -0.94 -1.63 0.14
CA PHE A 105 -2.09 -0.74 -0.02
C PHE A 105 -2.05 0.12 -1.29
N PHE A 106 -0.87 0.38 -1.85
CA PHE A 106 -0.68 1.23 -3.03
C PHE A 106 -1.44 0.72 -4.26
N GLU A 107 -1.59 -0.60 -4.43
CA GLU A 107 -2.32 -1.17 -5.58
C GLU A 107 -3.78 -0.74 -5.66
N MET A 108 -4.37 -0.32 -4.52
CA MET A 108 -5.76 0.13 -4.44
C MET A 108 -5.94 1.62 -4.78
N THR A 109 -4.86 2.41 -4.85
CA THR A 109 -4.95 3.87 -4.96
C THR A 109 -5.70 4.37 -6.19
N LYS A 110 -5.63 3.64 -7.31
CA LYS A 110 -6.30 4.02 -8.56
C LYS A 110 -7.81 3.71 -8.56
N ILE A 111 -8.25 2.71 -7.80
CA ILE A 111 -9.66 2.34 -7.74
C ILE A 111 -10.42 3.12 -6.66
N LEU A 112 -9.72 3.64 -5.65
CA LEU A 112 -10.34 4.39 -4.56
C LEU A 112 -11.31 5.49 -5.03
N PRO A 113 -10.91 6.44 -5.91
CA PRO A 113 -11.81 7.49 -6.35
C PRO A 113 -13.04 6.97 -7.13
N LEU A 114 -12.91 5.83 -7.81
CA LEU A 114 -14.03 5.22 -8.54
C LEU A 114 -15.08 4.63 -7.59
N LEU A 115 -14.63 4.11 -6.45
CA LEU A 115 -15.50 3.51 -5.44
C LEU A 115 -16.09 4.56 -4.48
N THR A 116 -15.31 5.58 -4.14
CA THR A 116 -15.75 6.59 -3.16
C THR A 116 -16.58 7.72 -3.79
N ASP A 117 -16.36 8.02 -5.07
CA ASP A 117 -17.09 9.08 -5.79
C ASP A 117 -17.49 8.60 -7.20
N PRO A 118 -18.36 7.57 -7.31
CA PRO A 118 -18.76 7.03 -8.60
C PRO A 118 -19.44 8.09 -9.48
N GLY A 119 -20.13 9.07 -8.90
CA GLY A 119 -20.80 10.12 -9.64
C GLY A 119 -19.87 10.96 -10.52
N ARG A 120 -18.63 11.21 -10.08
CA ARG A 120 -17.59 11.88 -10.89
C ARG A 120 -17.08 11.04 -12.06
N HIS A 121 -17.34 9.73 -12.02
CA HIS A 121 -16.84 8.77 -12.99
C HIS A 121 -17.93 8.15 -13.84
N GLY A 122 -19.14 8.76 -13.86
CA GLY A 122 -20.28 8.33 -14.69
C GLY A 122 -21.12 7.20 -14.08
N GLY A 123 -20.87 6.86 -12.81
CA GLY A 123 -21.71 5.93 -12.04
C GLY A 123 -22.82 6.63 -11.26
N ASP A 124 -23.60 5.84 -10.52
CA ASP A 124 -24.63 6.36 -9.62
C ASP A 124 -23.99 6.72 -8.25
N PRO A 125 -24.16 7.94 -7.72
CA PRO A 125 -23.72 8.29 -6.37
C PRO A 125 -24.28 7.39 -5.26
N ALA A 126 -25.40 6.72 -5.50
CA ALA A 126 -25.96 5.75 -4.55
C ALA A 126 -25.10 4.48 -4.40
N ASP A 127 -24.23 4.20 -5.35
CA ASP A 127 -23.29 3.05 -5.33
C ASP A 127 -21.96 3.39 -4.64
N ALA A 128 -21.84 4.52 -3.96
CA ALA A 128 -20.62 4.92 -3.27
C ALA A 128 -20.29 4.02 -2.07
N PHE A 129 -18.99 3.82 -1.83
CA PHE A 129 -18.46 3.06 -0.70
C PHE A 129 -17.63 3.94 0.24
N ASP A 130 -17.74 3.69 1.55
CA ASP A 130 -16.74 4.07 2.55
C ASP A 130 -15.63 3.04 2.52
N VAL A 131 -14.48 3.38 1.95
CA VAL A 131 -13.43 2.39 1.66
C VAL A 131 -12.32 2.43 2.70
N VAL A 132 -12.04 1.27 3.30
CA VAL A 132 -10.94 1.06 4.24
C VAL A 132 -9.92 0.12 3.60
N VAL A 133 -8.66 0.55 3.48
CA VAL A 133 -7.56 -0.23 2.90
C VAL A 133 -6.48 -0.44 3.93
N PRO A 134 -6.56 -1.50 4.76
CA PRO A 134 -5.54 -1.78 5.76
C PRO A 134 -4.28 -2.37 5.13
N SER A 135 -3.13 -2.02 5.70
CA SER A 135 -1.88 -2.72 5.46
C SER A 135 -1.82 -3.98 6.30
N LEU A 136 -1.54 -5.12 5.70
CA LEU A 136 -1.32 -6.39 6.41
C LEU A 136 -0.24 -6.24 7.49
N PRO A 137 -0.32 -6.98 8.62
CA PRO A 137 0.77 -7.03 9.59
C PRO A 137 2.11 -7.35 8.93
N GLY A 138 3.11 -6.49 9.14
CA GLY A 138 4.43 -6.60 8.51
C GLY A 138 4.56 -5.98 7.13
N PHE A 139 3.49 -5.37 6.59
CA PHE A 139 3.49 -4.67 5.30
C PHE A 139 3.19 -3.18 5.47
N GLY A 140 3.57 -2.41 4.47
CA GLY A 140 3.35 -0.97 4.44
C GLY A 140 3.84 -0.30 5.73
N PHE A 141 2.93 0.31 6.47
CA PHE A 141 3.25 1.01 7.71
C PHE A 141 2.61 0.36 8.96
N SER A 142 2.07 -0.86 8.83
CA SER A 142 1.60 -1.66 9.98
C SER A 142 2.76 -2.27 10.74
N ASP A 143 2.55 -2.53 12.04
CA ASP A 143 3.51 -3.24 12.87
C ASP A 143 3.72 -4.68 12.39
N HIS A 144 4.89 -5.24 12.68
CA HIS A 144 5.18 -6.65 12.45
C HIS A 144 4.47 -7.52 13.49
N ALA A 145 4.02 -8.71 13.08
CA ALA A 145 3.54 -9.70 14.03
C ALA A 145 4.67 -10.15 14.96
N MET A 146 4.48 -10.03 16.27
CA MET A 146 5.46 -10.44 17.29
C MET A 146 5.23 -11.88 17.78
N GLU A 147 4.16 -12.52 17.31
CA GLU A 147 3.77 -13.89 17.70
C GLU A 147 3.58 -14.77 16.46
N ARG A 148 3.72 -16.08 16.67
CA ARG A 148 3.44 -17.09 15.63
C ARG A 148 1.94 -17.12 15.29
N GLY A 149 1.61 -17.60 14.09
CA GLY A 149 0.22 -17.88 13.69
C GLY A 149 -0.52 -16.67 13.10
N MET A 150 0.20 -15.67 12.55
CA MET A 150 -0.42 -14.61 11.77
C MET A 150 -0.77 -15.14 10.38
N ASP A 151 -1.88 -15.87 10.31
CA ASP A 151 -2.45 -16.42 9.09
C ASP A 151 -3.65 -15.58 8.60
N VAL A 152 -4.26 -16.00 7.50
CA VAL A 152 -5.42 -15.30 6.89
C VAL A 152 -6.63 -15.23 7.83
N ARG A 153 -6.81 -16.21 8.72
CA ARG A 153 -7.93 -16.23 9.68
C ARG A 153 -7.72 -15.19 10.77
N ARG A 154 -6.49 -15.12 11.29
CA ARG A 154 -6.12 -14.11 12.30
C ARG A 154 -6.22 -12.71 11.72
N VAL A 155 -5.77 -12.51 10.48
CA VAL A 155 -5.91 -11.22 9.76
C VAL A 155 -7.39 -10.86 9.57
N ALA A 156 -8.25 -11.81 9.18
CA ALA A 156 -9.69 -11.56 9.08
C ALA A 156 -10.30 -11.12 10.42
N GLY A 157 -9.86 -11.70 11.53
CA GLY A 157 -10.25 -11.26 12.88
C GLY A 157 -9.79 -9.82 13.20
N LEU A 158 -8.57 -9.44 12.80
CA LEU A 158 -8.09 -8.05 12.92
C LEU A 158 -8.95 -7.08 12.13
N TRP A 159 -9.32 -7.42 10.88
CA TRP A 159 -10.20 -6.58 10.04
C TRP A 159 -11.60 -6.47 10.60
N ASN A 160 -12.15 -7.54 11.14
CA ASN A 160 -13.43 -7.48 11.83
C ASN A 160 -13.37 -6.47 12.98
N THR A 161 -12.38 -6.59 13.88
CA THR A 161 -12.19 -5.64 14.99
C THR A 161 -11.97 -4.20 14.48
N LEU A 162 -11.17 -4.00 13.43
CA LEU A 162 -10.96 -2.69 12.84
C LEU A 162 -12.26 -2.05 12.37
N MET A 163 -13.09 -2.82 11.66
CA MET A 163 -14.33 -2.31 11.05
C MET A 163 -15.49 -2.15 12.04
N THR A 164 -15.51 -2.93 13.14
CA THR A 164 -16.65 -2.91 14.09
C THR A 164 -16.38 -2.12 15.36
N ASP A 165 -15.12 -2.12 15.83
CA ASP A 165 -14.79 -1.57 17.15
C ASP A 165 -13.99 -0.27 17.07
N ASN A 166 -13.35 0.02 15.93
CA ASN A 166 -12.48 1.18 15.74
C ASN A 166 -13.08 2.23 14.78
N LEU A 167 -13.89 1.84 13.81
CA LEU A 167 -14.51 2.70 12.79
C LEU A 167 -16.01 2.70 12.86
#